data_70c1f94d5157e7280e01e4472e6a3247
#
_entry.id   70c1f94d5157e7280e01e4472e6a3247
#
_cell.length_a   1.000
_cell.length_b   1.000
_cell.length_c   1.000
_cell.angle_alpha   90.00
_cell.angle_beta   90.00
_cell.angle_gamma   90.00
#
_symmetry.space_group_name_H-M   'P 1'
#
loop_
_entity.id
_entity.type
_entity.pdbx_description
1 polymer ?
#
loop_
_entity_poly.entity_id
_entity_poly.type
_entity_poly.pdbx_seq_one_letter_code
_entity_poly.pdbx_strand_id
1 'polypeptide(L)'
;VRHLFKVASGLDFLIIGAFEILGQVRESLTIASDAESVRSPLLGLFHSAVRTWGRTREETEIRPNAMSVSSAGIRLAKRMLGDLEGRRALLIGAGKAGALVARALRFAGVGELLIANRTRARSESLAEELTGAVVEFDDIASTLENVGIAILA
;
A
#
# COMPACT_ATOMS: atom_id res chain seq x y z
N VAL A 1 6.40 -19.30 -16.30
CA VAL A 1 7.04 -19.76 -15.06
C VAL A 1 7.96 -18.69 -14.49
N ARG A 2 9.03 -18.27 -15.20
CA ARG A 2 10.02 -17.28 -14.71
C ARG A 2 9.37 -15.99 -14.17
N HIS A 3 8.38 -15.41 -14.87
CA HIS A 3 7.68 -14.20 -14.47
C HIS A 3 6.98 -14.38 -13.11
N LEU A 4 6.25 -15.49 -12.89
CA LEU A 4 5.61 -15.78 -11.61
C LEU A 4 6.61 -15.76 -10.45
N PHE A 5 7.78 -16.38 -10.61
CA PHE A 5 8.82 -16.39 -9.58
C PHE A 5 9.40 -14.99 -9.32
N LYS A 6 9.61 -14.18 -10.37
CA LYS A 6 10.04 -12.79 -10.21
C LYS A 6 9.02 -11.96 -9.45
N VAL A 7 7.74 -12.06 -9.84
CA VAL A 7 6.63 -11.34 -9.19
C VAL A 7 6.52 -11.80 -7.73
N ALA A 8 6.43 -13.11 -7.48
CA ALA A 8 6.31 -13.65 -6.12
C ALA A 8 7.49 -13.28 -5.22
N SER A 9 8.69 -13.12 -5.79
CA SER A 9 9.89 -12.67 -5.07
C SER A 9 10.02 -11.15 -4.95
N GLY A 10 9.05 -10.39 -5.43
CA GLY A 10 9.08 -8.92 -5.40
C GLY A 10 10.17 -8.30 -6.28
N LEU A 11 10.68 -9.03 -7.29
CA LEU A 11 11.74 -8.57 -8.18
C LEU A 11 11.23 -7.86 -9.44
N ASP A 12 9.95 -7.97 -9.71
CA ASP A 12 9.29 -7.41 -10.90
C ASP A 12 8.24 -6.36 -10.47
N PHE A 13 8.68 -5.43 -9.64
CA PHE A 13 7.85 -4.37 -9.10
C PHE A 13 8.65 -3.08 -8.92
N LEU A 14 7.97 -1.92 -8.87
CA LEU A 14 8.59 -0.60 -8.74
C LEU A 14 9.51 -0.51 -7.51
N ILE A 15 9.12 -1.14 -6.42
CA ILE A 15 9.91 -1.23 -5.17
C ILE A 15 10.31 -2.69 -4.99
N ILE A 16 11.58 -2.97 -5.22
CA ILE A 16 12.12 -4.33 -5.11
C ILE A 16 11.95 -4.85 -3.68
N GLY A 17 11.38 -6.05 -3.56
CA GLY A 17 11.15 -6.71 -2.29
C GLY A 17 9.87 -6.27 -1.55
N ALA A 18 8.97 -5.54 -2.21
CA ALA A 18 7.67 -5.17 -1.63
C ALA A 18 6.88 -6.43 -1.24
N PHE A 19 6.54 -6.54 0.05
CA PHE A 19 5.88 -7.73 0.60
C PHE A 19 4.39 -7.80 0.23
N GLU A 20 3.78 -6.69 -0.15
CA GLU A 20 2.38 -6.60 -0.57
C GLU A 20 2.08 -7.53 -1.76
N ILE A 21 3.04 -7.66 -2.67
CA ILE A 21 2.91 -8.50 -3.87
C ILE A 21 2.80 -9.97 -3.51
N LEU A 22 3.58 -10.44 -2.54
CA LEU A 22 3.47 -11.82 -2.06
C LEU A 22 2.07 -12.07 -1.45
N GLY A 23 1.55 -11.10 -0.70
CA GLY A 23 0.19 -11.16 -0.17
C GLY A 23 -0.85 -11.34 -1.27
N GLN A 24 -0.75 -10.55 -2.35
CA GLN A 24 -1.64 -10.63 -3.51
C GLN A 24 -1.52 -11.98 -4.25
N VAL A 25 -0.31 -12.50 -4.41
CA VAL A 25 -0.09 -13.83 -5.03
C VAL A 25 -0.72 -14.94 -4.18
N ARG A 26 -0.61 -14.88 -2.85
CA ARG A 26 -1.25 -15.84 -1.94
C ARG A 26 -2.77 -15.72 -2.00
N GLU A 27 -3.31 -14.51 -1.91
CA GLU A 27 -4.75 -14.25 -1.99
C GLU A 27 -5.33 -14.77 -3.31
N SER A 28 -4.66 -14.51 -4.45
CA SER A 28 -5.05 -15.01 -5.76
C SER A 28 -5.09 -16.55 -5.80
N LEU A 29 -4.11 -17.22 -5.18
CA LEU A 29 -4.06 -18.66 -5.11
C LEU A 29 -5.20 -19.23 -4.26
N THR A 30 -5.51 -18.59 -3.14
CA THR A 30 -6.65 -18.98 -2.27
C THR A 30 -7.96 -18.87 -3.04
N ILE A 31 -8.23 -17.72 -3.67
CA ILE A 31 -9.43 -17.50 -4.48
C ILE A 31 -9.55 -18.55 -5.59
N ALA A 32 -8.45 -18.85 -6.31
CA ALA A 32 -8.44 -19.82 -7.37
C ALA A 32 -8.66 -21.26 -6.86
N SER A 33 -8.18 -21.56 -5.66
CA SER A 33 -8.40 -22.87 -5.01
C SER A 33 -9.83 -23.04 -4.55
N ASP A 34 -10.41 -22.01 -3.93
CA ASP A 34 -11.80 -22.01 -3.45
C ASP A 34 -12.79 -22.13 -4.63
N ALA A 35 -12.45 -21.54 -5.77
CA ALA A 35 -13.20 -21.64 -7.01
C ALA A 35 -12.92 -22.95 -7.80
N GLU A 36 -12.12 -23.86 -7.26
CA GLU A 36 -11.68 -25.12 -7.92
C GLU A 36 -11.10 -24.91 -9.34
N SER A 37 -10.61 -23.70 -9.65
CA SER A 37 -10.09 -23.32 -10.96
C SER A 37 -8.61 -23.67 -11.16
N VAL A 38 -7.90 -24.03 -10.09
CA VAL A 38 -6.49 -24.45 -10.12
C VAL A 38 -6.33 -25.90 -9.70
N ARG A 39 -5.52 -26.65 -10.47
CA ARG A 39 -5.25 -28.08 -10.23
C ARG A 39 -3.76 -28.35 -10.03
N SER A 40 -3.45 -29.61 -9.66
CA SER A 40 -2.14 -30.06 -9.14
C SER A 40 -0.88 -29.43 -9.75
N PRO A 41 -0.63 -29.42 -11.08
CA PRO A 41 0.62 -28.85 -11.59
C PRO A 41 0.76 -27.35 -11.30
N LEU A 42 -0.32 -26.59 -11.46
CA LEU A 42 -0.33 -25.14 -11.28
C LEU A 42 -0.26 -24.79 -9.80
N LEU A 43 -1.01 -25.50 -8.96
CA LEU A 43 -0.97 -25.34 -7.50
C LEU A 43 0.46 -25.52 -6.94
N GLY A 44 1.15 -26.60 -7.38
CA GLY A 44 2.55 -26.85 -6.99
C GLY A 44 3.51 -25.75 -7.45
N LEU A 45 3.28 -25.19 -8.64
CA LEU A 45 4.06 -24.09 -9.17
C LEU A 45 3.91 -22.82 -8.32
N PHE A 46 2.68 -22.44 -7.97
CA PHE A 46 2.42 -21.26 -7.12
C PHE A 46 2.99 -21.45 -5.72
N HIS A 47 2.82 -22.61 -5.10
CA HIS A 47 3.45 -22.92 -3.80
C HIS A 47 4.98 -22.81 -3.86
N SER A 48 5.59 -23.26 -4.96
CA SER A 48 7.04 -23.12 -5.14
C SER A 48 7.47 -21.67 -5.31
N ALA A 49 6.71 -20.88 -6.05
CA ALA A 49 6.98 -19.45 -6.20
C ALA A 49 6.87 -18.70 -4.85
N VAL A 50 5.85 -18.99 -4.06
CA VAL A 50 5.68 -18.43 -2.70
C VAL A 50 6.84 -18.80 -1.78
N ARG A 51 7.30 -20.06 -1.81
CA ARG A 51 8.48 -20.48 -1.02
C ARG A 51 9.77 -19.79 -1.46
N THR A 52 9.93 -19.53 -2.75
CA THR A 52 11.11 -18.83 -3.28
C THR A 52 11.27 -17.43 -2.70
N TRP A 53 10.18 -16.74 -2.37
CA TRP A 53 10.25 -15.44 -1.71
C TRP A 53 10.99 -15.49 -0.36
N GLY A 54 10.72 -16.50 0.48
CA GLY A 54 11.44 -16.70 1.75
C GLY A 54 12.95 -16.84 1.51
N ARG A 55 13.32 -17.74 0.59
CA ARG A 55 14.72 -17.95 0.21
C ARG A 55 15.39 -16.71 -0.35
N THR A 56 14.69 -15.94 -1.19
CA THR A 56 15.21 -14.66 -1.73
C THR A 56 15.63 -13.71 -0.60
N ARG A 57 14.88 -13.67 0.50
CA ARG A 57 15.18 -12.80 1.65
C ARG A 57 16.31 -13.33 2.54
N GLU A 58 16.44 -14.64 2.64
CA GLU A 58 17.48 -15.30 3.44
C GLU A 58 18.82 -15.34 2.72
N GLU A 59 18.78 -15.52 1.39
CA GLU A 59 19.96 -15.76 0.55
C GLU A 59 20.47 -14.49 -0.16
N THR A 60 19.79 -13.33 -0.02
CA THR A 60 20.17 -12.08 -0.70
C THR A 60 20.07 -10.85 0.21
N GLU A 61 20.62 -9.73 -0.25
CA GLU A 61 20.54 -8.42 0.41
C GLU A 61 19.13 -7.77 0.36
N ILE A 62 18.12 -8.46 -0.20
CA ILE A 62 16.74 -7.99 -0.22
C ILE A 62 16.13 -8.17 1.17
N ARG A 63 16.31 -7.15 2.01
CA ARG A 63 15.97 -7.19 3.44
C ARG A 63 14.46 -7.16 3.72
N PRO A 64 14.04 -7.63 4.94
CA PRO A 64 12.66 -7.59 5.43
C PRO A 64 12.02 -6.20 5.45
N ASN A 65 12.80 -5.15 5.42
CA ASN A 65 12.38 -3.74 5.42
C ASN A 65 12.35 -3.14 4.01
N ALA A 66 12.17 -3.95 2.96
CA ALA A 66 11.83 -3.40 1.66
C ALA A 66 10.64 -2.45 1.85
N MET A 67 10.88 -1.18 1.54
CA MET A 67 9.90 -0.12 1.75
C MET A 67 8.61 -0.49 1.03
N SER A 68 7.49 -0.38 1.74
CA SER A 68 6.20 -0.36 1.07
C SER A 68 6.10 0.88 0.17
N VAL A 69 5.24 0.84 -0.83
CA VAL A 69 4.96 2.02 -1.67
C VAL A 69 4.59 3.23 -0.80
N SER A 70 3.81 3.00 0.27
CA SER A 70 3.43 4.03 1.24
C SER A 70 4.64 4.65 1.94
N SER A 71 5.57 3.82 2.44
CA SER A 71 6.78 4.30 3.11
C SER A 71 7.73 5.04 2.16
N ALA A 72 7.81 4.59 0.89
CA ALA A 72 8.58 5.28 -0.13
C ALA A 72 8.00 6.66 -0.44
N GLY A 73 6.67 6.76 -0.57
CA GLY A 73 5.98 8.03 -0.76
C GLY A 73 6.23 9.02 0.38
N ILE A 74 6.14 8.57 1.63
CA ILE A 74 6.42 9.41 2.81
C ILE A 74 7.89 9.87 2.83
N ARG A 75 8.85 9.00 2.50
CA ARG A 75 10.26 9.40 2.41
C ARG A 75 10.50 10.42 1.32
N LEU A 76 9.84 10.27 0.18
CA LEU A 76 9.91 11.26 -0.90
C LEU A 76 9.32 12.59 -0.44
N ALA A 77 8.16 12.59 0.20
CA ALA A 77 7.55 13.79 0.75
C ALA A 77 8.48 14.49 1.75
N LYS A 78 9.10 13.74 2.68
CA LYS A 78 10.10 14.31 3.62
C LYS A 78 11.33 14.90 2.91
N ARG A 79 11.81 14.28 1.84
CA ARG A 79 12.94 14.83 1.05
C ARG A 79 12.59 16.14 0.35
N MET A 80 11.36 16.26 -0.15
CA MET A 80 10.93 17.44 -0.92
C MET A 80 10.44 18.58 -0.04
N LEU A 81 9.75 18.26 1.05
CA LEU A 81 9.04 19.24 1.88
C LEU A 81 9.69 19.47 3.25
N GLY A 82 10.70 18.69 3.61
CA GLY A 82 11.26 18.68 4.95
C GLY A 82 10.39 17.90 5.93
N ASP A 83 10.29 18.42 7.17
CA ASP A 83 9.45 17.78 8.16
C ASP A 83 7.96 17.85 7.80
N LEU A 84 7.26 16.76 8.07
CA LEU A 84 5.81 16.63 7.84
C LEU A 84 5.01 16.91 9.11
N GLU A 85 5.70 17.13 10.25
CA GLU A 85 5.05 17.39 11.53
C GLU A 85 4.17 18.64 11.45
N GLY A 86 2.95 18.53 11.95
CA GLY A 86 1.97 19.62 11.96
C GLY A 86 1.37 19.99 10.60
N ARG A 87 1.85 19.43 9.48
CA ARG A 87 1.31 19.74 8.15
C ARG A 87 -0.09 19.14 7.96
N ARG A 88 -0.86 19.78 7.09
CA ARG A 88 -2.16 19.29 6.62
C ARG A 88 -1.94 18.38 5.40
N ALA A 89 -2.54 17.19 5.42
CA ALA A 89 -2.47 16.24 4.32
C ALA A 89 -3.88 15.81 3.89
N LEU A 90 -4.10 15.74 2.57
CA LEU A 90 -5.29 15.19 1.96
C LEU A 90 -4.96 13.84 1.33
N LEU A 91 -5.67 12.81 1.77
CA LEU A 91 -5.69 11.51 1.14
C LEU A 91 -6.95 11.35 0.29
N ILE A 92 -6.79 11.06 -0.97
CA ILE A 92 -7.88 10.77 -1.90
C ILE A 92 -7.84 9.28 -2.20
N GLY A 93 -8.82 8.54 -1.68
CA GLY A 93 -8.93 7.10 -1.76
C GLY A 93 -8.69 6.41 -0.44
N ALA A 94 -9.73 5.74 0.10
CA ALA A 94 -9.72 5.00 1.35
C ALA A 94 -9.80 3.47 1.10
N GLY A 95 -9.08 2.99 0.08
CA GLY A 95 -8.89 1.57 -0.19
C GLY A 95 -7.77 0.96 0.67
N LYS A 96 -7.41 -0.31 0.39
CA LYS A 96 -6.31 -1.00 1.09
C LYS A 96 -4.99 -0.18 1.04
N ALA A 97 -4.63 0.36 -0.13
CA ALA A 97 -3.42 1.17 -0.30
C ALA A 97 -3.54 2.51 0.44
N GLY A 98 -4.68 3.21 0.30
CA GLY A 98 -4.92 4.47 0.98
C GLY A 98 -4.84 4.35 2.50
N ALA A 99 -5.39 3.29 3.09
CA ALA A 99 -5.29 3.04 4.53
C ALA A 99 -3.83 2.88 5.00
N LEU A 100 -2.98 2.20 4.21
CA LEU A 100 -1.56 2.09 4.52
C LEU A 100 -0.84 3.45 4.44
N VAL A 101 -1.17 4.25 3.44
CA VAL A 101 -0.63 5.62 3.29
C VAL A 101 -1.08 6.50 4.45
N ALA A 102 -2.36 6.45 4.82
CA ALA A 102 -2.92 7.24 5.93
C ALA A 102 -2.20 6.95 7.26
N ARG A 103 -2.01 5.66 7.58
CA ARG A 103 -1.25 5.25 8.77
C ARG A 103 0.20 5.74 8.72
N ALA A 104 0.84 5.66 7.54
CA ALA A 104 2.21 6.14 7.36
C ALA A 104 2.32 7.67 7.51
N LEU A 105 1.33 8.44 7.06
CA LEU A 105 1.25 9.89 7.27
C LEU A 105 1.10 10.22 8.76
N ARG A 106 0.22 9.53 9.48
CA ARG A 106 0.08 9.70 10.93
C ARG A 106 1.36 9.38 11.68
N PHE A 107 2.00 8.26 11.35
CA PHE A 107 3.29 7.88 11.93
C PHE A 107 4.40 8.91 11.63
N ALA A 108 4.31 9.58 10.49
CA ALA A 108 5.25 10.64 10.11
C ALA A 108 5.01 11.99 10.81
N GLY A 109 3.96 12.11 11.65
CA GLY A 109 3.67 13.30 12.45
C GLY A 109 2.77 14.32 11.76
N VAL A 110 2.07 13.95 10.66
CA VAL A 110 1.11 14.86 10.00
C VAL A 110 0.06 15.32 11.00
N GLY A 111 -0.14 16.64 11.13
CA GLY A 111 -1.03 17.26 12.10
C GLY A 111 -2.50 17.03 11.78
N GLU A 112 -2.94 17.44 10.60
CA GLU A 112 -4.32 17.25 10.15
C GLU A 112 -4.36 16.30 8.96
N LEU A 113 -5.11 15.20 9.09
CA LEU A 113 -5.32 14.23 8.04
C LEU A 113 -6.77 14.34 7.53
N LEU A 114 -6.91 14.81 6.30
CA LEU A 114 -8.16 14.92 5.57
C LEU A 114 -8.30 13.71 4.65
N ILE A 115 -9.47 13.09 4.61
CA ILE A 115 -9.71 11.85 3.86
C ILE A 115 -10.93 12.01 2.97
N ALA A 116 -10.74 11.93 1.68
CA ALA A 116 -11.79 11.91 0.68
C ALA A 116 -11.87 10.53 0.02
N ASN A 117 -13.08 10.02 -0.18
CA ASN A 117 -13.28 8.78 -0.93
C ASN A 117 -14.66 8.79 -1.58
N ARG A 118 -14.77 8.24 -2.79
CA ARG A 118 -16.05 8.11 -3.49
C ARG A 118 -17.13 7.38 -2.69
N THR A 119 -16.73 6.39 -1.87
CA THR A 119 -17.63 5.73 -0.91
C THR A 119 -17.40 6.36 0.46
N ARG A 120 -18.32 7.23 0.89
CA ARG A 120 -18.24 8.02 2.12
C ARG A 120 -17.96 7.16 3.37
N ALA A 121 -18.66 6.04 3.53
CA ALA A 121 -18.46 5.14 4.68
C ALA A 121 -17.01 4.66 4.87
N ARG A 122 -16.23 4.54 3.78
CA ARG A 122 -14.81 4.17 3.88
C ARG A 122 -13.95 5.31 4.40
N SER A 123 -14.22 6.56 3.99
CA SER A 123 -13.52 7.72 4.51
C SER A 123 -13.86 7.96 5.98
N GLU A 124 -15.12 7.78 6.37
CA GLU A 124 -15.55 7.89 7.78
C GLU A 124 -14.86 6.88 8.67
N SER A 125 -14.89 5.59 8.29
CA SER A 125 -14.23 4.53 9.06
C SER A 125 -12.72 4.78 9.22
N LEU A 126 -12.04 5.20 8.15
CA LEU A 126 -10.61 5.47 8.20
C LEU A 126 -10.28 6.75 8.96
N ALA A 127 -11.13 7.78 8.88
CA ALA A 127 -11.00 9.02 9.63
C ALA A 127 -11.18 8.77 11.13
N GLU A 128 -12.16 7.97 11.53
CA GLU A 128 -12.37 7.57 12.92
C GLU A 128 -11.15 6.81 13.46
N GLU A 129 -10.65 5.80 12.74
CA GLU A 129 -9.45 5.03 13.12
C GLU A 129 -8.24 5.92 13.37
N LEU A 130 -8.03 6.92 12.52
CA LEU A 130 -6.80 7.73 12.51
C LEU A 130 -6.97 9.15 13.07
N THR A 131 -8.09 9.43 13.72
CA THR A 131 -8.39 10.78 14.24
C THR A 131 -8.26 11.85 13.14
N GLY A 132 -8.75 11.53 11.94
CA GLY A 132 -8.77 12.41 10.77
C GLY A 132 -10.13 13.07 10.59
N ALA A 133 -10.26 13.85 9.53
CA ALA A 133 -11.52 14.46 9.11
C ALA A 133 -11.92 13.99 7.70
N VAL A 134 -13.21 13.85 7.48
CA VAL A 134 -13.76 13.50 6.16
C VAL A 134 -13.92 14.75 5.33
N VAL A 135 -13.53 14.67 4.06
CA VAL A 135 -13.81 15.68 3.03
C VAL A 135 -14.76 15.09 2.02
N GLU A 136 -15.81 15.83 1.67
CA GLU A 136 -16.71 15.41 0.60
C GLU A 136 -15.96 15.34 -0.73
N PHE A 137 -16.36 14.41 -1.59
CA PHE A 137 -15.64 14.18 -2.83
C PHE A 137 -15.67 15.40 -3.77
N ASP A 138 -16.74 16.15 -3.72
CA ASP A 138 -16.92 17.39 -4.50
C ASP A 138 -16.10 18.57 -3.95
N ASP A 139 -15.68 18.52 -2.69
CA ASP A 139 -14.89 19.56 -2.04
C ASP A 139 -13.36 19.34 -2.14
N ILE A 140 -12.93 18.29 -2.87
CA ILE A 140 -11.49 18.00 -3.05
C ILE A 140 -10.76 19.20 -3.66
N ALA A 141 -11.31 19.83 -4.68
CA ALA A 141 -10.65 20.93 -5.39
C ALA A 141 -10.35 22.12 -4.46
N SER A 142 -11.34 22.56 -3.68
CA SER A 142 -11.16 23.63 -2.71
C SER A 142 -10.25 23.25 -1.53
N THR A 143 -10.26 21.98 -1.14
CA THR A 143 -9.39 21.46 -0.08
C THR A 143 -7.93 21.45 -0.50
N LEU A 144 -7.63 21.16 -1.78
CA LEU A 144 -6.26 21.14 -2.32
C LEU A 144 -5.53 22.47 -2.18
N GLU A 145 -6.27 23.59 -2.20
CA GLU A 145 -5.68 24.92 -2.02
C GLU A 145 -5.10 25.15 -0.62
N ASN A 146 -5.55 24.36 0.37
CA ASN A 146 -5.26 24.56 1.79
C ASN A 146 -4.48 23.42 2.43
N VAL A 147 -3.93 22.49 1.64
CA VAL A 147 -3.11 21.37 2.14
C VAL A 147 -1.68 21.47 1.64
N GLY A 148 -0.74 21.05 2.48
CA GLY A 148 0.68 20.97 2.11
C GLY A 148 1.05 19.66 1.41
N ILE A 149 0.20 18.65 1.52
CA ILE A 149 0.44 17.30 0.98
C ILE A 149 -0.88 16.76 0.43
N ALA A 150 -0.87 16.30 -0.82
CA ALA A 150 -1.99 15.56 -1.39
C ALA A 150 -1.50 14.23 -1.95
N ILE A 151 -2.19 13.13 -1.60
CA ILE A 151 -1.85 11.77 -2.06
C ILE A 151 -3.11 11.14 -2.63
N LEU A 152 -2.99 10.62 -3.84
CA LEU A 152 -4.01 9.82 -4.52
C LEU A 152 -3.63 8.33 -4.43
N ALA A 153 -4.55 7.47 -3.93
CA ALA A 153 -4.30 6.05 -3.68
C ALA A 153 -5.48 5.13 -4.10
#